data_9a8d33847ddcd0ca79f0fb53ae3ca4a1
#
_entry.id   9a8d33847ddcd0ca79f0fb53ae3ca4a1
#
_cell.length_a   1.000
_cell.length_b   1.000
_cell.length_c   1.000
_cell.angle_alpha   90.00
_cell.angle_beta   90.00
_cell.angle_gamma   90.00
#
_symmetry.space_group_name_H-M   'P 1'
#
loop_
_entity.id
_entity.type
_entity.pdbx_description
1 polymer ?
#
loop_
_entity_poly.entity_id
_entity_poly.type
_entity_poly.pdbx_seq_one_letter_code
_entity_poly.pdbx_strand_id
1 'polypeptide(L)'
;NFLEVKTRDFFLALNPVLQFRAGYETGTKNQSVYLNSRGVSLRGMIGRKVGFSSFLTDNQERGPQFFQQQVAAFRAVPGVGFYKPFKTSGVDYFDARGYITFNAAKAINIQFGYDKNFIGNGHRSLFLSDWGNSNLFLKLNTRIWKINYQNLFMELMPQFKKAGDTLLDRKYAAMHHLSMNVTKWLNIGFFEGVIFGRKNRFDFQYLNPIIFYRHIEGTVGSPDNALAGFDFKANILHRVQLYGQLLLDEFILSEIKNKPTSWVNKWGIQLGAKYLDAFGVRNLDIQLEANRVRPFTYSHNDTISNYTHYNQPLAHPLGANFYEI
;
A
#
# COMPACT_ATOMS: atom_id res chain seq x y z
N ASN A 1 -11.90 -25.23 -2.03
CA ASN A 1 -12.64 -24.29 -2.90
C ASN A 1 -14.11 -24.72 -2.94
N PHE A 2 -15.03 -23.77 -2.97
CA PHE A 2 -16.46 -24.05 -3.05
C PHE A 2 -16.82 -24.61 -4.44
N LEU A 3 -16.33 -23.95 -5.48
CA LEU A 3 -16.37 -24.46 -6.85
C LEU A 3 -14.95 -24.48 -7.41
N GLU A 4 -14.56 -25.61 -7.98
CA GLU A 4 -13.26 -25.75 -8.63
C GLU A 4 -13.43 -26.41 -9.99
N VAL A 5 -12.85 -25.76 -11.01
CA VAL A 5 -12.73 -26.32 -12.37
C VAL A 5 -11.27 -26.44 -12.68
N LYS A 6 -10.81 -27.64 -12.97
CA LYS A 6 -9.41 -27.92 -13.30
C LYS A 6 -9.34 -28.79 -14.56
N THR A 7 -8.76 -28.22 -15.60
CA THR A 7 -8.45 -28.90 -16.85
C THR A 7 -6.96 -28.81 -17.13
N ARG A 8 -6.51 -29.34 -18.25
CA ARG A 8 -5.09 -29.26 -18.68
C ARG A 8 -4.60 -27.81 -18.79
N ASP A 9 -5.45 -26.93 -19.33
CA ASP A 9 -5.05 -25.55 -19.72
C ASP A 9 -5.87 -24.46 -19.01
N PHE A 10 -6.74 -24.86 -18.08
CA PHE A 10 -7.57 -23.91 -17.34
C PHE A 10 -7.74 -24.35 -15.89
N PHE A 11 -7.57 -23.40 -14.99
CA PHE A 11 -7.89 -23.56 -13.58
C PHE A 11 -8.79 -22.39 -13.14
N LEU A 12 -9.86 -22.70 -12.41
CA LEU A 12 -10.74 -21.72 -11.79
C LEU A 12 -11.12 -22.22 -10.40
N ALA A 13 -10.98 -21.36 -9.40
CA ALA A 13 -11.51 -21.57 -8.06
C ALA A 13 -12.39 -20.37 -7.69
N LEU A 14 -13.62 -20.64 -7.28
CA LEU A 14 -14.57 -19.66 -6.79
C LEU A 14 -14.97 -20.03 -5.36
N ASN A 15 -14.92 -19.05 -4.46
CA ASN A 15 -15.31 -19.21 -3.08
C ASN A 15 -16.26 -18.09 -2.64
N PRO A 16 -17.31 -18.38 -1.87
CA PRO A 16 -18.08 -17.35 -1.20
C PRO A 16 -17.21 -16.64 -0.15
N VAL A 17 -17.45 -15.36 0.03
CA VAL A 17 -16.85 -14.53 1.08
C VAL A 17 -17.95 -14.07 2.00
N LEU A 18 -17.91 -14.50 3.26
CA LEU A 18 -18.86 -14.13 4.28
C LEU A 18 -18.09 -13.67 5.51
N GLN A 19 -18.40 -12.48 6.00
CA GLN A 19 -17.85 -11.97 7.25
C GLN A 19 -18.96 -11.28 8.03
N PHE A 20 -19.19 -11.77 9.24
CA PHE A 20 -20.13 -11.18 10.17
C PHE A 20 -19.38 -10.78 11.44
N ARG A 21 -19.57 -9.55 11.86
CA ARG A 21 -19.06 -9.04 13.13
C ARG A 21 -20.19 -8.34 13.86
N ALA A 22 -20.29 -8.57 15.15
CA ALA A 22 -21.23 -7.87 16.01
C ALA A 22 -20.52 -7.52 17.33
N GLY A 23 -20.81 -6.37 17.88
CA GLY A 23 -20.24 -5.90 19.12
C GLY A 23 -21.02 -4.74 19.70
N TYR A 24 -20.61 -4.30 20.86
CA TYR A 24 -21.19 -3.14 21.54
C TYR A 24 -20.07 -2.24 22.03
N GLU A 25 -20.11 -0.98 21.63
CA GLU A 25 -19.18 0.05 22.09
C GLU A 25 -19.77 0.74 23.33
N THR A 26 -19.00 0.75 24.41
CA THR A 26 -19.31 1.48 25.64
C THR A 26 -18.46 2.73 25.74
N GLY A 27 -18.97 3.80 26.31
CA GLY A 27 -18.23 5.06 26.45
C GLY A 27 -19.10 6.26 26.15
N THR A 28 -18.59 7.24 25.41
CA THR A 28 -19.28 8.51 25.10
C THR A 28 -20.58 8.28 24.33
N LYS A 29 -20.62 7.31 23.45
CA LYS A 29 -21.83 6.86 22.75
C LYS A 29 -21.96 5.35 22.94
N ASN A 30 -22.96 4.93 23.70
CA ASN A 30 -23.31 3.53 23.78
C ASN A 30 -24.02 3.10 22.49
N GLN A 31 -23.40 2.25 21.70
CA GLN A 31 -23.97 1.84 20.41
C GLN A 31 -23.59 0.41 20.02
N SER A 32 -24.49 -0.24 19.30
CA SER A 32 -24.17 -1.50 18.64
C SER A 32 -23.26 -1.25 17.43
N VAL A 33 -22.20 -2.02 17.28
CA VAL A 33 -21.31 -2.03 16.12
C VAL A 33 -21.47 -3.34 15.37
N TYR A 34 -21.41 -3.29 14.06
CA TYR A 34 -21.56 -4.48 13.23
C TYR A 34 -20.86 -4.34 11.89
N LEU A 35 -20.48 -5.46 11.31
CA LEU A 35 -20.08 -5.60 9.92
C LEU A 35 -20.81 -6.82 9.34
N ASN A 36 -21.45 -6.63 8.20
CA ASN A 36 -22.03 -7.66 7.36
C ASN A 36 -21.43 -7.56 5.98
N SER A 37 -20.50 -8.46 5.66
CA SER A 37 -19.87 -8.58 4.35
C SER A 37 -20.29 -9.86 3.68
N ARG A 38 -20.65 -9.77 2.40
CA ARG A 38 -21.03 -10.91 1.56
C ARG A 38 -20.52 -10.69 0.15
N GLY A 39 -20.00 -11.75 -0.43
CA GLY A 39 -19.41 -11.62 -1.74
C GLY A 39 -18.78 -12.90 -2.27
N VAL A 40 -17.88 -12.74 -3.20
CA VAL A 40 -17.17 -13.84 -3.85
C VAL A 40 -15.70 -13.50 -4.06
N SER A 41 -14.87 -14.51 -3.96
CA SER A 41 -13.49 -14.47 -4.43
C SER A 41 -13.30 -15.48 -5.55
N LEU A 42 -12.60 -15.06 -6.58
CA LEU A 42 -12.33 -15.83 -7.76
C LEU A 42 -10.85 -15.75 -8.09
N ARG A 43 -10.25 -16.90 -8.38
CA ARG A 43 -8.87 -16.97 -8.88
C ARG A 43 -8.74 -18.04 -9.93
N GLY A 44 -7.90 -17.79 -10.91
CA GLY A 44 -7.75 -18.77 -11.98
C GLY A 44 -6.46 -18.57 -12.76
N MET A 45 -6.27 -19.49 -13.72
CA MET A 45 -5.14 -19.50 -14.60
C MET A 45 -5.53 -20.06 -15.97
N ILE A 46 -5.07 -19.42 -17.02
CA ILE A 46 -5.32 -19.80 -18.42
C ILE A 46 -3.98 -20.15 -19.08
N GLY A 47 -3.90 -21.32 -19.70
CA GLY A 47 -2.75 -21.79 -20.47
C GLY A 47 -1.45 -21.80 -19.68
N ARG A 48 -1.48 -21.91 -18.36
CA ARG A 48 -0.32 -21.84 -17.45
C ARG A 48 0.52 -20.56 -17.58
N LYS A 49 -0.02 -19.54 -18.26
CA LYS A 49 0.69 -18.29 -18.58
C LYS A 49 0.02 -17.06 -17.99
N VAL A 50 -1.29 -17.03 -17.99
CA VAL A 50 -2.08 -15.89 -17.52
C VAL A 50 -2.80 -16.28 -16.25
N GLY A 51 -2.46 -15.64 -15.14
CA GLY A 51 -3.19 -15.72 -13.87
C GLY A 51 -4.16 -14.55 -13.75
N PHE A 52 -5.26 -14.76 -13.05
CA PHE A 52 -6.21 -13.70 -12.71
C PHE A 52 -6.80 -13.91 -11.33
N SER A 53 -7.16 -12.83 -10.68
CA SER A 53 -7.85 -12.83 -9.40
C SER A 53 -8.88 -11.73 -9.36
N SER A 54 -10.01 -11.98 -8.69
CA SER A 54 -11.04 -10.99 -8.40
C SER A 54 -11.61 -11.23 -7.01
N PHE A 55 -11.90 -10.14 -6.31
CA PHE A 55 -12.51 -10.12 -4.99
C PHE A 55 -13.60 -9.06 -4.99
N LEU A 56 -14.83 -9.48 -4.67
CA LEU A 56 -16.01 -8.64 -4.70
C LEU A 56 -16.80 -8.84 -3.42
N THR A 57 -17.01 -7.78 -2.64
CA THR A 57 -17.88 -7.82 -1.46
C THR A 57 -18.80 -6.61 -1.38
N ASP A 58 -20.02 -6.85 -0.99
CA ASP A 58 -21.00 -5.87 -0.56
C ASP A 58 -20.99 -5.81 0.97
N ASN A 59 -20.83 -4.62 1.53
CA ASN A 59 -20.52 -4.43 2.94
C ASN A 59 -21.45 -3.40 3.57
N GLN A 60 -22.05 -3.78 4.69
CA GLN A 60 -22.81 -2.88 5.54
C GLN A 60 -22.16 -2.84 6.93
N GLU A 61 -21.67 -1.67 7.33
CA GLU A 61 -20.88 -1.53 8.53
C GLU A 61 -21.33 -0.34 9.37
N ARG A 62 -21.41 -0.55 10.67
CA ARG A 62 -21.34 0.49 11.68
C ARG A 62 -20.14 0.19 12.56
N GLY A 63 -19.03 0.85 12.30
CA GLY A 63 -17.83 0.74 13.11
C GLY A 63 -17.92 1.54 14.41
N PRO A 64 -16.94 1.38 15.31
CA PRO A 64 -16.76 2.18 16.50
C PRO A 64 -16.65 3.68 16.19
N GLN A 65 -16.74 4.52 17.22
CA GLN A 65 -16.72 5.98 17.07
C GLN A 65 -15.48 6.48 16.31
N PHE A 66 -14.31 5.90 16.57
CA PHE A 66 -13.07 6.28 15.84
C PHE A 66 -13.19 6.01 14.35
N PHE A 67 -13.78 4.88 13.94
CA PHE A 67 -14.01 4.56 12.53
C PHE A 67 -14.96 5.57 11.89
N GLN A 68 -16.07 5.91 12.58
CA GLN A 68 -17.02 6.93 12.10
C GLN A 68 -16.35 8.30 11.93
N GLN A 69 -15.45 8.66 12.87
CA GLN A 69 -14.65 9.89 12.79
C GLN A 69 -13.69 9.87 11.60
N GLN A 70 -13.02 8.76 11.35
CA GLN A 70 -12.14 8.60 10.17
C GLN A 70 -12.94 8.71 8.86
N VAL A 71 -14.09 8.02 8.77
CA VAL A 71 -14.97 8.14 7.60
C VAL A 71 -15.40 9.58 7.36
N ALA A 72 -15.75 10.32 8.41
CA ALA A 72 -16.12 11.73 8.31
C ALA A 72 -14.94 12.60 7.87
N ALA A 73 -13.75 12.39 8.43
CA ALA A 73 -12.54 13.15 8.14
C ALA A 73 -12.05 12.91 6.70
N PHE A 74 -11.97 11.66 6.27
CA PHE A 74 -11.53 11.30 4.92
C PHE A 74 -12.62 11.44 3.86
N ARG A 75 -13.89 11.51 4.28
CA ARG A 75 -15.07 11.39 3.39
C ARG A 75 -15.07 10.08 2.59
N ALA A 76 -14.44 9.08 3.10
CA ALA A 76 -14.22 7.77 2.47
C ALA A 76 -14.12 6.68 3.54
N VAL A 77 -14.54 5.46 3.22
CA VAL A 77 -14.31 4.31 4.10
C VAL A 77 -12.82 3.96 4.05
N PRO A 78 -12.14 3.85 5.21
CA PRO A 78 -10.74 3.48 5.26
C PRO A 78 -10.45 2.16 4.51
N GLY A 79 -9.49 2.21 3.59
CA GLY A 79 -9.07 1.06 2.80
C GLY A 79 -9.98 0.67 1.63
N VAL A 80 -11.10 1.41 1.39
CA VAL A 80 -12.04 1.13 0.30
C VAL A 80 -12.36 2.35 -0.54
N GLY A 81 -12.72 3.48 0.09
CA GLY A 81 -13.06 4.72 -0.61
C GLY A 81 -14.55 5.05 -0.57
N PHE A 82 -15.24 4.93 -1.71
CA PHE A 82 -16.64 5.33 -1.86
C PHE A 82 -17.60 4.57 -0.95
N TYR A 83 -18.57 5.27 -0.40
CA TYR A 83 -19.64 4.70 0.41
C TYR A 83 -20.96 5.48 0.26
N LYS A 84 -22.05 4.81 0.62
CA LYS A 84 -23.36 5.42 0.83
C LYS A 84 -23.67 5.41 2.33
N PRO A 85 -24.37 6.44 2.88
CA PRO A 85 -24.90 6.37 4.23
C PRO A 85 -25.86 5.19 4.39
N PHE A 86 -25.76 4.49 5.51
CA PHE A 86 -26.63 3.36 5.83
C PHE A 86 -27.17 3.50 7.24
N LYS A 87 -28.51 3.57 7.39
CA LYS A 87 -29.20 3.82 8.65
C LYS A 87 -28.68 5.12 9.31
N THR A 88 -28.63 5.16 10.64
CA THR A 88 -28.31 6.40 11.39
C THR A 88 -26.83 6.79 11.34
N SER A 89 -25.91 5.82 11.38
CA SER A 89 -24.47 6.07 11.47
C SER A 89 -23.61 4.98 10.83
N GLY A 90 -24.22 4.14 10.02
CA GLY A 90 -23.53 3.10 9.25
C GLY A 90 -23.17 3.58 7.86
N VAL A 91 -22.35 2.78 7.21
CA VAL A 91 -21.92 2.91 5.82
C VAL A 91 -22.25 1.65 5.04
N ASP A 92 -22.58 1.83 3.78
CA ASP A 92 -22.78 0.78 2.79
C ASP A 92 -21.77 1.00 1.68
N TYR A 93 -20.95 0.00 1.39
CA TYR A 93 -19.89 0.14 0.41
C TYR A 93 -19.55 -1.18 -0.28
N PHE A 94 -19.04 -1.07 -1.48
CA PHE A 94 -18.63 -2.18 -2.33
C PHE A 94 -17.11 -2.20 -2.42
N ASP A 95 -16.48 -3.32 -2.03
CA ASP A 95 -15.05 -3.55 -2.23
C ASP A 95 -14.86 -4.48 -3.43
N ALA A 96 -14.40 -3.90 -4.55
CA ALA A 96 -14.16 -4.61 -5.79
C ALA A 96 -12.69 -4.49 -6.17
N ARG A 97 -11.99 -5.62 -6.26
CA ARG A 97 -10.58 -5.70 -6.59
C ARG A 97 -10.33 -6.81 -7.59
N GLY A 98 -9.34 -6.63 -8.43
CA GLY A 98 -8.95 -7.68 -9.34
C GLY A 98 -7.74 -7.31 -10.19
N TYR A 99 -7.02 -8.33 -10.62
CA TYR A 99 -5.87 -8.18 -11.49
C TYR A 99 -5.68 -9.37 -12.41
N ILE A 100 -4.95 -9.12 -13.47
CA ILE A 100 -4.38 -10.15 -14.34
C ILE A 100 -2.85 -10.12 -14.21
N THR A 101 -2.22 -11.27 -14.32
CA THR A 101 -0.76 -11.39 -14.29
C THR A 101 -0.28 -12.39 -15.33
N PHE A 102 0.86 -12.10 -15.94
CA PHE A 102 1.49 -13.01 -16.89
C PHE A 102 3.02 -12.86 -16.91
N ASN A 103 3.70 -13.94 -17.25
CA ASN A 103 5.14 -13.93 -17.44
C ASN A 103 5.46 -13.54 -18.89
N ALA A 104 5.85 -12.28 -19.09
CA ALA A 104 6.26 -11.79 -20.40
C ALA A 104 7.58 -12.44 -20.88
N ALA A 105 8.46 -12.77 -19.91
CA ALA A 105 9.69 -13.49 -20.12
C ALA A 105 10.01 -14.36 -18.89
N LYS A 106 11.03 -15.23 -18.95
CA LYS A 106 11.47 -16.05 -17.80
C LYS A 106 11.77 -15.21 -16.55
N ALA A 107 12.29 -13.99 -16.73
CA ALA A 107 12.69 -13.10 -15.66
C ALA A 107 11.66 -11.99 -15.37
N ILE A 108 10.65 -11.79 -16.20
CA ILE A 108 9.75 -10.62 -16.13
C ILE A 108 8.31 -11.08 -15.97
N ASN A 109 7.72 -10.73 -14.84
CA ASN A 109 6.30 -10.87 -14.56
C ASN A 109 5.63 -9.50 -14.66
N ILE A 110 4.51 -9.43 -15.37
CA ILE A 110 3.68 -8.22 -15.50
C ILE A 110 2.35 -8.47 -14.80
N GLN A 111 1.91 -7.50 -14.04
CA GLN A 111 0.60 -7.49 -13.38
C GLN A 111 -0.10 -6.17 -13.65
N PHE A 112 -1.35 -6.23 -14.06
CA PHE A 112 -2.21 -5.07 -14.30
C PHE A 112 -3.56 -5.30 -13.63
N GLY A 113 -4.08 -4.29 -12.96
CA GLY A 113 -5.37 -4.41 -12.29
C GLY A 113 -5.72 -3.23 -11.40
N TYR A 114 -6.79 -3.42 -10.65
CA TYR A 114 -7.26 -2.52 -9.61
C TYR A 114 -7.23 -3.27 -8.28
N ASP A 115 -6.21 -3.01 -7.46
CA ASP A 115 -6.00 -3.71 -6.19
C ASP A 115 -5.03 -2.91 -5.31
N LYS A 116 -4.69 -3.47 -4.16
CA LYS A 116 -3.71 -2.95 -3.21
C LYS A 116 -2.32 -3.47 -3.53
N ASN A 117 -1.30 -2.68 -3.24
CA ASN A 117 0.09 -3.06 -3.38
C ASN A 117 0.83 -2.80 -2.06
N PHE A 118 1.88 -3.60 -1.82
CA PHE A 118 2.70 -3.51 -0.61
C PHE A 118 4.18 -3.62 -0.98
N ILE A 119 5.01 -2.75 -0.38
CA ILE A 119 6.46 -2.77 -0.51
C ILE A 119 7.06 -2.72 0.90
N GLY A 120 7.56 -3.85 1.39
CA GLY A 120 8.15 -3.95 2.72
C GLY A 120 8.25 -5.38 3.24
N ASN A 121 8.75 -5.53 4.47
CA ASN A 121 8.93 -6.82 5.14
C ASN A 121 8.17 -6.89 6.48
N GLY A 122 7.61 -5.77 6.94
CA GLY A 122 6.91 -5.61 8.20
C GLY A 122 5.41 -5.92 8.14
N HIS A 123 4.72 -5.66 9.25
CA HIS A 123 3.26 -5.60 9.32
C HIS A 123 2.75 -4.29 8.70
N ARG A 124 3.46 -3.19 8.95
CA ARG A 124 3.29 -1.91 8.28
C ARG A 124 4.36 -1.71 7.21
N SER A 125 4.22 -0.68 6.42
CA SER A 125 5.28 -0.19 5.54
C SER A 125 5.32 1.33 5.53
N LEU A 126 6.53 1.88 5.52
CA LEU A 126 6.76 3.31 5.33
C LEU A 126 6.90 3.68 3.85
N PHE A 127 7.01 2.69 2.96
CA PHE A 127 7.10 2.90 1.52
C PHE A 127 5.72 2.86 0.87
N LEU A 128 5.11 1.69 0.83
CA LEU A 128 3.75 1.49 0.31
C LEU A 128 3.07 0.40 1.11
N SER A 129 1.89 0.68 1.64
CA SER A 129 1.09 -0.24 2.45
C SER A 129 -0.21 -0.63 1.75
N ASP A 130 -0.68 -1.82 2.01
CA ASP A 130 -1.99 -2.33 1.62
C ASP A 130 -3.14 -1.85 2.51
N TRP A 131 -2.84 -0.97 3.48
CA TRP A 131 -3.85 -0.30 4.30
C TRP A 131 -4.72 0.65 3.49
N GLY A 132 -4.10 1.40 2.57
CA GLY A 132 -4.79 2.40 1.75
C GLY A 132 -5.84 1.80 0.82
N ASN A 133 -6.46 2.65 0.02
CA ASN A 133 -7.45 2.25 -0.97
C ASN A 133 -6.80 1.52 -2.14
N SER A 134 -7.58 0.66 -2.79
CA SER A 134 -7.20 0.06 -4.07
C SER A 134 -7.07 1.14 -5.15
N ASN A 135 -6.16 0.93 -6.07
CA ASN A 135 -5.89 1.83 -7.18
C ASN A 135 -5.61 1.04 -8.47
N LEU A 136 -5.80 1.69 -9.60
CA LEU A 136 -5.37 1.14 -10.88
C LEU A 136 -3.85 1.13 -10.92
N PHE A 137 -3.26 0.00 -11.30
CA PHE A 137 -1.80 -0.13 -11.35
C PHE A 137 -1.30 -1.01 -12.49
N LEU A 138 -0.09 -0.72 -12.92
CA LEU A 138 0.77 -1.58 -13.71
C LEU A 138 2.02 -1.88 -12.90
N LYS A 139 2.33 -3.16 -12.70
CA LYS A 139 3.50 -3.62 -11.96
C LYS A 139 4.34 -4.58 -12.81
N LEU A 140 5.63 -4.30 -12.87
CA LEU A 140 6.61 -5.16 -13.50
C LEU A 140 7.57 -5.68 -12.42
N ASN A 141 7.71 -6.99 -12.33
CA ASN A 141 8.66 -7.66 -11.45
C ASN A 141 9.71 -8.35 -12.30
N THR A 142 10.95 -7.91 -12.18
CA THR A 142 12.09 -8.48 -12.87
C THR A 142 13.00 -9.20 -11.88
N ARG A 143 13.22 -10.50 -12.08
CA ARG A 143 14.12 -11.32 -11.24
C ARG A 143 15.26 -11.87 -12.08
N ILE A 144 16.46 -11.40 -11.77
CA ILE A 144 17.68 -11.85 -12.45
C ILE A 144 18.75 -12.10 -11.38
N TRP A 145 19.30 -13.30 -11.35
CA TRP A 145 20.34 -13.72 -10.40
C TRP A 145 19.87 -13.49 -8.95
N LYS A 146 20.53 -12.62 -8.17
CA LYS A 146 20.18 -12.26 -6.77
C LYS A 146 19.31 -11.01 -6.66
N ILE A 147 19.01 -10.38 -7.79
CA ILE A 147 18.30 -9.09 -7.86
C ILE A 147 16.82 -9.34 -8.12
N ASN A 148 15.98 -8.64 -7.38
CA ASN A 148 14.56 -8.46 -7.68
C ASN A 148 14.29 -6.97 -7.83
N TYR A 149 13.81 -6.58 -9.00
CA TYR A 149 13.50 -5.21 -9.34
C TYR A 149 12.03 -5.06 -9.67
N GLN A 150 11.33 -4.28 -8.88
CA GLN A 150 9.92 -3.98 -9.04
C GLN A 150 9.75 -2.54 -9.53
N ASN A 151 8.98 -2.38 -10.60
CA ASN A 151 8.47 -1.09 -11.06
C ASN A 151 6.96 -1.10 -10.88
N LEU A 152 6.41 -0.06 -10.30
CA LEU A 152 4.99 0.09 -10.01
C LEU A 152 4.52 1.47 -10.44
N PHE A 153 3.53 1.50 -11.32
CA PHE A 153 2.91 2.72 -11.82
C PHE A 153 1.44 2.71 -11.39
N MET A 154 0.97 3.80 -10.79
CA MET A 154 -0.37 3.87 -10.21
C MET A 154 -1.10 5.14 -10.66
N GLU A 155 -2.41 5.00 -10.88
CA GLU A 155 -3.33 6.13 -10.98
C GLU A 155 -4.00 6.34 -9.62
N LEU A 156 -3.95 7.56 -9.12
CA LEU A 156 -4.42 7.95 -7.80
C LEU A 156 -5.37 9.14 -7.91
N MET A 157 -6.13 9.39 -6.84
CA MET A 157 -7.01 10.55 -6.71
C MET A 157 -6.52 11.45 -5.58
N PRO A 158 -6.38 12.77 -5.79
CA PRO A 158 -5.91 13.69 -4.76
C PRO A 158 -6.89 13.82 -3.60
N GLN A 159 -8.18 13.90 -3.90
CA GLN A 159 -9.23 14.04 -2.91
C GLN A 159 -10.45 13.23 -3.31
N PHE A 160 -11.19 12.77 -2.30
CA PHE A 160 -12.53 12.27 -2.49
C PHE A 160 -13.52 13.40 -2.27
N LYS A 161 -14.21 13.84 -3.31
CA LYS A 161 -15.35 14.76 -3.24
C LYS A 161 -16.61 13.91 -3.33
N LYS A 162 -17.45 13.96 -2.31
CA LYS A 162 -18.68 13.21 -2.33
C LYS A 162 -19.63 13.79 -3.38
N ALA A 163 -20.02 12.94 -4.30
CA ALA A 163 -21.12 13.07 -5.26
C ALA A 163 -21.19 14.34 -6.13
N GLY A 164 -21.43 14.14 -7.34
CA GLY A 164 -21.75 15.07 -8.40
C GLY A 164 -21.35 14.44 -9.72
N ASP A 165 -21.88 14.91 -10.80
CA ASP A 165 -21.53 14.47 -12.15
C ASP A 165 -20.16 15.03 -12.59
N THR A 166 -19.30 15.37 -11.62
CA THR A 166 -17.98 15.97 -11.89
C THR A 166 -16.91 14.90 -11.79
N LEU A 167 -16.13 14.76 -12.84
CA LEU A 167 -14.94 13.89 -12.86
C LEU A 167 -13.94 14.36 -11.81
N LEU A 168 -13.44 13.42 -10.98
CA LEU A 168 -12.42 13.71 -10.00
C LEU A 168 -11.07 13.96 -10.68
N ASP A 169 -10.29 14.89 -10.13
CA ASP A 169 -8.92 15.09 -10.56
C ASP A 169 -8.09 13.84 -10.34
N ARG A 170 -7.08 13.64 -11.18
CA ARG A 170 -6.17 12.50 -11.13
C ARG A 170 -4.76 12.96 -10.83
N LYS A 171 -4.05 12.13 -10.11
CA LYS A 171 -2.61 12.17 -9.93
C LYS A 171 -2.03 10.78 -10.12
N TYR A 172 -0.73 10.68 -10.19
CA TYR A 172 -0.05 9.45 -10.52
C TYR A 172 1.10 9.21 -9.57
N ALA A 173 1.48 7.95 -9.43
CA ALA A 173 2.69 7.55 -8.76
C ALA A 173 3.51 6.62 -9.66
N ALA A 174 4.81 6.78 -9.59
CA ALA A 174 5.77 5.83 -10.12
C ALA A 174 6.74 5.45 -9.01
N MET A 175 6.98 4.15 -8.84
CA MET A 175 7.81 3.62 -7.76
C MET A 175 8.76 2.55 -8.27
N HIS A 176 9.99 2.59 -7.75
CA HIS A 176 11.00 1.57 -7.96
C HIS A 176 11.39 0.93 -6.63
N HIS A 177 11.53 -0.38 -6.61
CA HIS A 177 12.11 -1.09 -5.49
C HIS A 177 13.11 -2.12 -6.02
N LEU A 178 14.38 -1.86 -5.79
CA LEU A 178 15.48 -2.73 -6.15
C LEU A 178 15.96 -3.47 -4.90
N SER A 179 15.79 -4.78 -4.83
CA SER A 179 16.31 -5.56 -3.71
C SER A 179 17.28 -6.64 -4.18
N MET A 180 18.27 -6.94 -3.32
CA MET A 180 19.30 -7.92 -3.61
C MET A 180 19.57 -8.81 -2.40
N ASN A 181 19.65 -10.12 -2.64
CA ASN A 181 20.15 -11.07 -1.66
C ASN A 181 21.68 -11.01 -1.62
N VAL A 182 22.24 -10.15 -0.78
CA VAL A 182 23.70 -9.99 -0.62
C VAL A 182 24.32 -11.29 -0.14
N THR A 183 23.71 -11.89 0.87
CA THR A 183 24.06 -13.22 1.38
C THR A 183 22.84 -14.13 1.42
N LYS A 184 22.99 -15.37 1.91
CA LYS A 184 21.84 -16.29 2.09
C LYS A 184 20.88 -15.84 3.20
N TRP A 185 21.35 -15.01 4.11
CA TRP A 185 20.60 -14.56 5.27
C TRP A 185 20.25 -13.07 5.24
N LEU A 186 20.87 -12.25 4.35
CA LEU A 186 20.68 -10.82 4.27
C LEU A 186 20.19 -10.40 2.88
N ASN A 187 19.05 -9.74 2.86
CA ASN A 187 18.50 -8.99 1.72
C ASN A 187 18.54 -7.50 2.06
N ILE A 188 18.94 -6.68 1.10
CA ILE A 188 18.87 -5.22 1.17
C ILE A 188 18.06 -4.69 0.01
N GLY A 189 17.39 -3.56 0.21
CA GLY A 189 16.56 -2.93 -0.80
C GLY A 189 16.73 -1.41 -0.84
N PHE A 190 16.54 -0.85 -2.03
CA PHE A 190 16.44 0.58 -2.27
C PHE A 190 15.08 0.88 -2.88
N PHE A 191 14.42 1.86 -2.33
CA PHE A 191 13.12 2.36 -2.76
C PHE A 191 13.24 3.77 -3.28
N GLU A 192 12.53 4.05 -4.34
CA GLU A 192 12.30 5.39 -4.85
C GLU A 192 10.85 5.50 -5.30
N GLY A 193 10.20 6.61 -4.97
CA GLY A 193 8.83 6.87 -5.38
C GLY A 193 8.65 8.35 -5.71
N VAL A 194 7.81 8.63 -6.68
CA VAL A 194 7.41 9.99 -7.05
C VAL A 194 5.90 10.08 -7.19
N ILE A 195 5.33 11.15 -6.63
CA ILE A 195 3.92 11.54 -6.82
C ILE A 195 3.89 12.78 -7.68
N PHE A 196 3.10 12.75 -8.74
CA PHE A 196 2.99 13.84 -9.70
C PHE A 196 1.58 13.98 -10.28
N GLY A 197 1.27 15.17 -10.75
CA GLY A 197 0.05 15.47 -11.51
C GLY A 197 0.33 16.43 -12.66
N ARG A 198 -0.32 16.22 -13.80
CA ARG A 198 -0.16 17.02 -15.03
C ARG A 198 -1.52 17.28 -15.66
N LYS A 199 -2.40 17.99 -14.94
CA LYS A 199 -3.76 18.27 -15.44
C LYS A 199 -4.45 16.99 -15.97
N ASN A 200 -4.48 15.96 -15.14
CA ASN A 200 -5.06 14.64 -15.45
C ASN A 200 -4.32 13.83 -16.55
N ARG A 201 -3.05 14.10 -16.81
CA ARG A 201 -2.21 13.33 -17.74
C ARG A 201 -1.05 12.67 -17.01
N PHE A 202 -0.71 11.45 -17.44
CA PHE A 202 0.51 10.77 -17.00
C PHE A 202 1.73 11.38 -17.70
N ASP A 203 2.81 11.59 -16.94
CA ASP A 203 4.09 12.04 -17.51
C ASP A 203 4.94 10.81 -17.87
N PHE A 204 5.07 10.53 -19.16
CA PHE A 204 5.76 9.34 -19.67
C PHE A 204 7.26 9.27 -19.30
N GLN A 205 7.89 10.37 -18.91
CA GLN A 205 9.28 10.35 -18.43
C GLN A 205 9.43 9.49 -17.18
N TYR A 206 8.39 9.43 -16.34
CA TYR A 206 8.36 8.59 -15.14
C TYR A 206 8.10 7.10 -15.42
N LEU A 207 7.89 6.68 -16.67
CA LEU A 207 7.89 5.26 -17.06
C LEU A 207 9.30 4.68 -17.22
N ASN A 208 10.34 5.52 -17.20
CA ASN A 208 11.69 5.01 -17.35
C ASN A 208 12.07 4.13 -16.15
N PRO A 209 12.34 2.84 -16.36
CA PRO A 209 12.53 1.91 -15.25
C PRO A 209 13.94 1.93 -14.65
N ILE A 210 14.87 2.78 -15.13
CA ILE A 210 16.30 2.69 -14.77
C ILE A 210 16.83 3.98 -14.17
N ILE A 211 16.25 5.12 -14.52
CA ILE A 211 16.74 6.44 -14.10
C ILE A 211 16.14 6.83 -12.75
N PHE A 212 16.94 7.43 -11.89
CA PHE A 212 16.49 8.01 -10.63
C PHE A 212 15.46 9.12 -10.88
N TYR A 213 14.30 9.01 -10.24
CA TYR A 213 13.20 9.97 -10.39
C TYR A 213 13.59 11.40 -9.99
N ARG A 214 14.47 11.56 -9.01
CA ARG A 214 15.00 12.87 -8.62
C ARG A 214 15.72 13.57 -9.77
N HIS A 215 16.38 12.84 -10.66
CA HIS A 215 17.00 13.41 -11.86
C HIS A 215 15.93 13.90 -12.84
N ILE A 216 14.89 13.12 -13.06
CA ILE A 216 13.77 13.48 -13.94
C ILE A 216 13.09 14.74 -13.42
N GLU A 217 12.76 14.78 -12.13
CA GLU A 217 12.17 15.95 -11.48
C GLU A 217 12.97 17.22 -11.74
N GLY A 218 14.30 17.16 -11.59
CA GLY A 218 15.18 18.28 -11.88
C GLY A 218 15.18 18.74 -13.35
N THR A 219 14.94 17.82 -14.30
CA THR A 219 14.92 18.14 -15.73
C THR A 219 13.58 18.70 -16.21
N VAL A 220 12.47 18.29 -15.60
CA VAL A 220 11.13 18.79 -15.95
C VAL A 220 10.76 20.08 -15.20
N GLY A 221 11.56 20.48 -14.20
CA GLY A 221 11.33 21.72 -13.45
C GLY A 221 10.03 21.69 -12.64
N SER A 222 9.68 20.54 -12.08
CA SER A 222 8.38 20.30 -11.45
C SER A 222 8.43 20.25 -9.92
N PRO A 223 7.39 20.70 -9.22
CA PRO A 223 7.24 20.55 -7.79
C PRO A 223 6.73 19.14 -7.39
N ASP A 224 7.14 18.09 -8.09
CA ASP A 224 6.74 16.73 -7.79
C ASP A 224 7.30 16.27 -6.43
N ASN A 225 6.61 15.37 -5.76
CA ASN A 225 7.04 14.85 -4.47
C ASN A 225 7.82 13.55 -4.67
N ALA A 226 9.14 13.59 -4.49
CA ALA A 226 10.03 12.44 -4.63
C ALA A 226 10.51 11.93 -3.26
N LEU A 227 10.33 10.64 -3.02
CA LEU A 227 10.73 9.93 -1.82
C LEU A 227 11.82 8.91 -2.16
N ALA A 228 12.77 8.74 -1.25
CA ALA A 228 13.77 7.68 -1.33
C ALA A 228 13.79 6.84 -0.05
N GLY A 229 14.20 5.59 -0.14
CA GLY A 229 14.24 4.73 1.03
C GLY A 229 15.24 3.59 0.91
N PHE A 230 15.54 3.03 2.07
CA PHE A 230 16.37 1.85 2.22
C PHE A 230 15.66 0.86 3.10
N ASP A 231 15.72 -0.42 2.75
CA ASP A 231 15.22 -1.49 3.61
C ASP A 231 16.20 -2.67 3.70
N PHE A 232 16.03 -3.43 4.75
CA PHE A 232 16.74 -4.68 4.92
C PHE A 232 15.86 -5.76 5.52
N LYS A 233 16.24 -7.00 5.27
CA LYS A 233 15.69 -8.20 5.89
C LYS A 233 16.83 -9.17 6.18
N ALA A 234 17.00 -9.57 7.46
CA ALA A 234 18.01 -10.51 7.90
C ALA A 234 17.36 -11.71 8.58
N ASN A 235 17.60 -12.92 8.07
CA ASN A 235 17.12 -14.17 8.66
C ASN A 235 18.23 -14.78 9.50
N ILE A 236 18.06 -14.76 10.82
CA ILE A 236 19.06 -15.21 11.80
C ILE A 236 18.63 -16.55 12.38
N LEU A 237 19.55 -17.52 12.44
CA LEU A 237 19.34 -18.84 13.06
C LEU A 237 18.07 -19.57 12.61
N HIS A 238 17.62 -19.34 11.39
CA HIS A 238 16.43 -19.94 10.75
C HIS A 238 15.07 -19.65 11.44
N ARG A 239 15.05 -19.00 12.62
CA ARG A 239 13.83 -18.72 13.38
C ARG A 239 13.57 -17.25 13.64
N VAL A 240 14.59 -16.41 13.55
CA VAL A 240 14.47 -14.98 13.80
C VAL A 240 14.69 -14.21 12.50
N GLN A 241 13.74 -13.36 12.16
CA GLN A 241 13.87 -12.41 11.06
C GLN A 241 13.90 -11.00 11.64
N LEU A 242 14.97 -10.27 11.38
CA LEU A 242 15.03 -8.81 11.62
C LEU A 242 14.75 -8.08 10.31
N TYR A 243 14.05 -6.97 10.39
CA TYR A 243 13.78 -6.12 9.24
C TYR A 243 13.69 -4.65 9.65
N GLY A 244 13.85 -3.78 8.68
CA GLY A 244 13.67 -2.36 8.91
C GLY A 244 13.55 -1.58 7.60
N GLN A 245 13.04 -0.36 7.73
CA GLN A 245 12.92 0.62 6.65
C GLN A 245 13.40 1.98 7.14
N LEU A 246 14.09 2.70 6.27
CA LEU A 246 14.38 4.12 6.39
C LEU A 246 13.76 4.83 5.19
N LEU A 247 12.88 5.77 5.44
CA LEU A 247 12.28 6.63 4.42
C LEU A 247 12.84 8.03 4.56
N LEU A 248 13.15 8.65 3.45
CA LEU A 248 13.58 10.04 3.31
C LEU A 248 12.63 10.74 2.33
N ASP A 249 11.99 11.80 2.79
CA ASP A 249 11.11 12.66 2.02
C ASP A 249 11.61 14.08 2.22
N GLU A 250 12.19 14.67 1.17
CA GLU A 250 12.98 15.90 1.21
C GLU A 250 14.14 15.85 2.23
N PHE A 251 15.35 15.74 1.71
CA PHE A 251 16.54 15.61 2.51
C PHE A 251 17.57 16.69 2.15
N ILE A 252 17.75 17.65 3.07
CA ILE A 252 18.75 18.71 2.94
C ILE A 252 19.83 18.50 3.98
N LEU A 253 21.00 18.00 3.56
CA LEU A 253 22.10 17.62 4.46
C LEU A 253 22.60 18.80 5.32
N SER A 254 22.59 20.02 4.78
CA SER A 254 22.95 21.23 5.53
C SER A 254 21.96 21.55 6.65
N GLU A 255 20.68 21.35 6.44
CA GLU A 255 19.63 21.58 7.45
C GLU A 255 19.71 20.55 8.57
N ILE A 256 20.03 19.29 8.26
CA ILE A 256 20.21 18.26 9.30
C ILE A 256 21.38 18.61 10.22
N LYS A 257 22.50 19.10 9.68
CA LYS A 257 23.65 19.47 10.47
C LYS A 257 23.42 20.74 11.31
N ASN A 258 22.76 21.73 10.73
CA ASN A 258 22.64 23.05 11.35
C ASN A 258 21.35 23.21 12.16
N LYS A 259 20.27 22.54 11.78
CA LYS A 259 18.94 22.63 12.41
C LYS A 259 18.25 21.26 12.43
N PRO A 260 18.68 20.30 13.29
CA PRO A 260 18.15 18.93 13.29
C PRO A 260 16.66 18.85 13.61
N THR A 261 16.09 19.87 14.23
CA THR A 261 14.65 19.97 14.55
C THR A 261 13.82 20.61 13.45
N SER A 262 14.46 21.10 12.36
CA SER A 262 13.76 21.75 11.24
C SER A 262 12.67 20.84 10.66
N TRP A 263 11.51 21.42 10.36
CA TRP A 263 10.37 20.73 9.71
C TRP A 263 10.69 20.22 8.30
N VAL A 264 11.69 20.78 7.66
CA VAL A 264 12.18 20.35 6.32
C VAL A 264 12.80 18.96 6.37
N ASN A 265 13.28 18.50 7.54
CA ASN A 265 13.85 17.17 7.69
C ASN A 265 12.72 16.13 7.84
N LYS A 266 12.20 15.62 6.74
CA LYS A 266 11.12 14.66 6.67
C LYS A 266 11.68 13.25 6.52
N TRP A 267 11.42 12.38 7.48
CA TRP A 267 11.87 11.00 7.45
C TRP A 267 10.98 10.08 8.29
N GLY A 268 11.05 8.80 7.99
CA GLY A 268 10.45 7.73 8.76
C GLY A 268 11.41 6.58 8.99
N ILE A 269 11.28 5.90 10.12
CA ILE A 269 12.05 4.70 10.46
C ILE A 269 11.13 3.61 10.98
N GLN A 270 11.37 2.38 10.53
CA GLN A 270 10.73 1.16 10.99
C GLN A 270 11.81 0.16 11.37
N LEU A 271 11.62 -0.50 12.50
CA LEU A 271 12.39 -1.66 12.92
C LEU A 271 11.44 -2.73 13.44
N GLY A 272 11.73 -3.98 13.12
CA GLY A 272 10.91 -5.08 13.58
C GLY A 272 11.65 -6.41 13.62
N ALA A 273 11.07 -7.34 14.37
CA ALA A 273 11.55 -8.71 14.52
C ALA A 273 10.35 -9.68 14.47
N LYS A 274 10.56 -10.83 13.81
CA LYS A 274 9.66 -11.97 13.81
C LYS A 274 10.41 -13.16 14.41
N TYR A 275 9.79 -13.84 15.37
CA TYR A 275 10.30 -15.05 15.98
C TYR A 275 9.35 -16.21 15.68
N LEU A 276 9.76 -17.10 14.77
CA LEU A 276 8.98 -18.24 14.31
C LEU A 276 9.21 -19.43 15.26
N ASP A 277 8.15 -20.20 15.51
CA ASP A 277 8.13 -21.30 16.51
C ASP A 277 8.74 -20.84 17.84
N ALA A 278 8.27 -19.71 18.34
CA ALA A 278 8.82 -19.02 19.50
C ALA A 278 8.89 -19.96 20.71
N PHE A 279 10.03 -19.91 21.41
CA PHE A 279 10.32 -20.75 22.57
C PHE A 279 10.21 -22.27 22.30
N GLY A 280 10.29 -22.68 21.02
CA GLY A 280 10.14 -24.08 20.62
C GLY A 280 8.68 -24.56 20.52
N VAL A 281 7.70 -23.69 20.73
CA VAL A 281 6.29 -24.00 20.55
C VAL A 281 5.96 -23.93 19.07
N ARG A 282 5.56 -25.04 18.48
CA ARG A 282 5.27 -25.15 17.05
C ARG A 282 4.09 -24.27 16.65
N ASN A 283 4.26 -23.50 15.56
CA ASN A 283 3.30 -22.53 15.02
C ASN A 283 2.98 -21.35 15.98
N LEU A 284 3.81 -21.08 16.98
CA LEU A 284 3.74 -19.85 17.76
C LEU A 284 4.68 -18.83 17.14
N ASP A 285 4.15 -17.86 16.42
CA ASP A 285 4.91 -16.79 15.80
C ASP A 285 4.68 -15.48 16.57
N ILE A 286 5.76 -14.82 16.96
CA ILE A 286 5.73 -13.54 17.66
C ILE A 286 6.35 -12.48 16.76
N GLN A 287 5.69 -11.35 16.63
CA GLN A 287 6.19 -10.19 15.90
C GLN A 287 6.15 -8.95 16.77
N LEU A 288 7.26 -8.20 16.77
CA LEU A 288 7.36 -6.86 17.34
C LEU A 288 7.79 -5.91 16.24
N GLU A 289 7.17 -4.74 16.20
CA GLU A 289 7.48 -3.71 15.20
C GLU A 289 7.32 -2.33 15.83
N ALA A 290 8.29 -1.46 15.59
CA ALA A 290 8.25 -0.06 16.00
C ALA A 290 8.37 0.83 14.76
N ASN A 291 7.50 1.83 14.67
CA ASN A 291 7.43 2.79 13.59
C ASN A 291 7.48 4.22 14.15
N ARG A 292 8.27 5.08 13.54
CA ARG A 292 8.31 6.51 13.84
C ARG A 292 8.36 7.30 12.55
N VAL A 293 7.43 8.24 12.38
CA VAL A 293 7.39 9.13 11.23
C VAL A 293 7.31 10.57 11.70
N ARG A 294 8.21 11.41 11.22
CA ARG A 294 8.28 12.83 11.59
C ARG A 294 7.09 13.63 11.04
N PRO A 295 6.79 14.79 11.68
CA PRO A 295 5.82 15.73 11.16
C PRO A 295 6.12 16.12 9.69
N PHE A 296 5.06 16.31 8.91
CA PHE A 296 5.10 16.73 7.49
C PHE A 296 5.72 15.72 6.51
N THR A 297 6.25 14.57 6.97
CA THR A 297 6.62 13.46 6.09
C THR A 297 5.40 13.06 5.26
N TYR A 298 5.57 12.75 3.98
CA TYR A 298 4.51 12.48 2.99
C TYR A 298 3.69 13.69 2.54
N SER A 299 3.88 14.86 3.15
CA SER A 299 3.15 16.07 2.81
C SER A 299 3.97 16.96 1.88
N HIS A 300 3.31 17.52 0.88
CA HIS A 300 3.85 18.50 -0.03
C HIS A 300 2.94 19.74 -0.11
N ASN A 301 3.27 20.71 -0.97
CA ASN A 301 2.59 22.00 -1.04
C ASN A 301 1.10 21.92 -1.40
N ASP A 302 0.68 20.87 -2.09
CA ASP A 302 -0.70 20.68 -2.53
C ASP A 302 -1.18 19.22 -2.40
N THR A 303 -2.47 19.01 -2.62
CA THR A 303 -3.09 17.68 -2.55
C THR A 303 -2.70 16.76 -3.71
N ILE A 304 -2.20 17.34 -4.82
CA ILE A 304 -1.78 16.59 -6.00
C ILE A 304 -0.45 15.88 -5.74
N SER A 305 0.47 16.54 -5.05
CA SER A 305 1.80 16.01 -4.74
C SER A 305 1.92 15.31 -3.38
N ASN A 306 0.89 15.38 -2.51
CA ASN A 306 0.87 14.62 -1.26
C ASN A 306 0.88 13.09 -1.51
N TYR A 307 1.54 12.33 -0.61
CA TYR A 307 1.63 10.86 -0.67
C TYR A 307 0.34 10.19 -0.15
N THR A 308 -0.77 10.47 -0.85
CA THR A 308 -2.13 10.03 -0.45
C THR A 308 -2.94 9.54 -1.66
N HIS A 309 -3.98 8.75 -1.38
CA HIS A 309 -5.02 8.35 -2.32
C HIS A 309 -6.39 8.45 -1.65
N TYR A 310 -7.35 9.19 -2.22
CA TYR A 310 -8.66 9.47 -1.62
C TYR A 310 -8.54 9.98 -0.16
N ASN A 311 -7.68 10.97 0.08
CA ASN A 311 -7.40 11.54 1.40
C ASN A 311 -6.73 10.57 2.40
N GLN A 312 -6.37 9.36 2.01
CA GLN A 312 -5.78 8.36 2.89
C GLN A 312 -4.29 8.17 2.59
N PRO A 313 -3.45 7.93 3.61
CA PRO A 313 -2.03 7.68 3.41
C PRO A 313 -1.78 6.46 2.52
N LEU A 314 -0.78 6.53 1.63
CA LEU A 314 -0.32 5.39 0.84
C LEU A 314 0.60 4.46 1.62
N ALA A 315 1.26 4.99 2.66
CA ALA A 315 2.20 4.24 3.50
C ALA A 315 1.53 3.80 4.82
N HIS A 316 2.05 4.26 5.95
CA HIS A 316 1.51 3.91 7.26
C HIS A 316 0.10 4.52 7.48
N PRO A 317 -0.86 3.78 8.10
CA PRO A 317 -2.23 4.26 8.29
C PRO A 317 -2.36 5.55 9.11
N LEU A 318 -1.42 5.82 10.00
CA LEU A 318 -1.39 7.06 10.78
C LEU A 318 -0.80 8.25 10.00
N GLY A 319 -0.25 8.04 8.80
CA GLY A 319 0.36 9.07 7.97
C GLY A 319 1.69 9.53 8.55
N ALA A 320 1.72 10.76 9.11
CA ALA A 320 2.92 11.36 9.69
C ALA A 320 2.69 11.84 11.13
N ASN A 321 3.78 12.20 11.83
CA ASN A 321 3.75 12.70 13.20
C ASN A 321 3.24 11.67 14.23
N PHE A 322 3.79 10.47 14.19
CA PHE A 322 3.43 9.42 15.13
C PHE A 322 4.65 8.58 15.56
N TYR A 323 4.44 7.84 16.65
CA TYR A 323 5.25 6.75 17.13
C TYR A 323 4.34 5.57 17.47
N GLU A 324 4.62 4.37 16.97
CA GLU A 324 3.85 3.14 17.18
C GLU A 324 4.79 1.98 17.53
N ILE A 325 4.41 1.19 18.53
CA ILE A 325 5.07 -0.10 18.86
C ILE A 325 4.03 -1.20 18.83
#